data_88a076226c23565e58d04e8f6611d2e2
#
_entry.id   88a076226c23565e58d04e8f6611d2e2
#
_cell.length_a   1.000
_cell.length_b   1.000
_cell.length_c   1.000
_cell.angle_alpha   90.00
_cell.angle_beta   90.00
_cell.angle_gamma   90.00
#
_symmetry.space_group_name_H-M   'P 1'
#
loop_
_entity.id
_entity.type
_entity.pdbx_description
1 polymer ?
#
loop_
_entity_poly.entity_id
_entity_poly.type
_entity_poly.pdbx_seq_one_letter_code
_entity_poly.pdbx_strand_id
1 'polypeptide(L)'
;MTKLKIATATPHPEGLLLGDDGQLRCTWALKVTGFVNYHDKEWGFPVEDEHRLFEKICLEGFQSGLSWKIILDKRPAFREVFLDFDFEKIAQFGEKDVDRLMNDVRIIRHRGKIEATIREKG
;
A
#
# COMPACT_ATOMS: atom_id res chain seq x y z
N MET A 1 1.97 -16.87 5.86
CA MET A 1 3.31 -16.99 5.31
C MET A 1 4.20 -17.82 6.22
N THR A 2 4.98 -18.71 5.65
CA THR A 2 5.85 -19.59 6.42
C THR A 2 7.16 -18.90 6.75
N LYS A 3 7.57 -18.98 8.02
CA LYS A 3 8.87 -18.50 8.47
C LYS A 3 9.76 -19.72 8.72
N LEU A 4 10.88 -19.74 8.05
CA LEU A 4 11.82 -20.85 8.15
C LEU A 4 13.12 -20.39 8.77
N LYS A 5 13.66 -21.20 9.69
CA LYS A 5 15.01 -21.02 10.20
C LYS A 5 15.91 -21.93 9.38
N ILE A 6 16.92 -21.34 8.76
CA ILE A 6 17.80 -22.05 7.85
C ILE A 6 19.23 -21.94 8.31
N ALA A 7 19.95 -23.06 8.25
CA ALA A 7 21.39 -23.06 8.48
C ALA A 7 22.07 -22.20 7.42
N THR A 8 23.09 -21.44 7.82
CA THR A 8 23.75 -20.47 6.94
C THR A 8 24.40 -21.11 5.71
N ALA A 9 24.76 -22.36 5.78
CA ALA A 9 25.39 -23.07 4.67
C ALA A 9 24.39 -23.59 3.62
N THR A 10 23.09 -23.51 3.89
CA THR A 10 22.06 -24.00 2.99
C THR A 10 21.73 -22.96 1.94
N PRO A 11 21.77 -23.32 0.62
CA PRO A 11 21.34 -22.40 -0.42
C PRO A 11 19.88 -21.99 -0.21
N HIS A 12 19.59 -20.72 -0.46
CA HIS A 12 18.21 -20.22 -0.35
C HIS A 12 17.44 -20.53 -1.62
N PRO A 13 16.14 -20.88 -1.53
CA PRO A 13 15.31 -20.97 -2.71
C PRO A 13 15.31 -19.64 -3.48
N GLU A 14 15.17 -19.75 -4.80
CA GLU A 14 15.08 -18.57 -5.64
C GLU A 14 13.94 -17.66 -5.19
N GLY A 15 14.19 -16.37 -5.15
CA GLY A 15 13.20 -15.38 -4.74
C GLY A 15 13.12 -15.18 -3.23
N LEU A 16 13.96 -15.86 -2.45
CA LEU A 16 13.98 -15.70 -0.99
C LEU A 16 15.36 -15.24 -0.54
N LEU A 17 15.37 -14.46 0.54
CA LEU A 17 16.59 -14.02 1.22
C LEU A 17 16.45 -14.22 2.73
N LEU A 18 17.59 -14.47 3.39
CA LEU A 18 17.66 -14.58 4.84
C LEU A 18 17.75 -13.19 5.45
N GLY A 19 16.81 -12.87 6.35
CA GLY A 19 16.85 -11.61 7.10
C GLY A 19 17.81 -11.68 8.29
N ASP A 20 18.03 -10.54 8.91
CA ASP A 20 18.93 -10.42 10.08
C ASP A 20 18.43 -11.24 11.26
N ASP A 21 17.13 -11.50 11.32
CA ASP A 21 16.50 -12.30 12.38
C ASP A 21 16.56 -13.82 12.13
N GLY A 22 17.23 -14.26 11.06
CA GLY A 22 17.32 -15.66 10.70
C GLY A 22 16.09 -16.22 10.00
N GLN A 23 15.15 -15.36 9.60
CA GLN A 23 13.92 -15.76 8.89
C GLN A 23 14.08 -15.55 7.40
N LEU A 24 13.55 -16.48 6.59
CA LEU A 24 13.47 -16.30 5.16
C LEU A 24 12.24 -15.45 4.80
N ARG A 25 12.43 -14.53 3.86
CA ARG A 25 11.35 -13.69 3.32
C ARG A 25 11.50 -13.57 1.82
N CYS A 26 10.43 -13.14 1.16
CA CYS A 26 10.53 -12.78 -0.25
C CYS A 26 11.63 -11.74 -0.45
N THR A 27 12.42 -11.91 -1.50
CA THR A 27 13.56 -11.03 -1.79
C THR A 27 13.18 -9.55 -1.78
N TRP A 28 12.01 -9.20 -2.37
CA TRP A 28 11.58 -7.81 -2.43
C TRP A 28 11.37 -7.19 -1.04
N ALA A 29 11.00 -7.99 -0.04
CA ALA A 29 10.75 -7.48 1.31
C ALA A 29 12.03 -7.01 1.98
N LEU A 30 13.17 -7.62 1.67
CA LEU A 30 14.44 -7.30 2.31
C LEU A 30 15.24 -6.25 1.55
N LYS A 31 14.98 -6.08 0.26
CA LYS A 31 15.72 -5.12 -0.58
C LYS A 31 15.21 -3.69 -0.46
N VAL A 32 14.00 -3.48 0.04
CA VAL A 32 13.39 -2.16 0.13
C VAL A 32 13.09 -1.83 1.58
N THR A 33 13.64 -0.72 2.06
CA THR A 33 13.42 -0.26 3.44
C THR A 33 11.91 -0.08 3.71
N GLY A 34 11.47 -0.61 4.85
CA GLY A 34 10.08 -0.51 5.28
C GLY A 34 9.18 -1.64 4.80
N PHE A 35 9.64 -2.49 3.87
CA PHE A 35 8.80 -3.56 3.36
C PHE A 35 8.72 -4.79 4.28
N VAL A 36 9.65 -4.97 5.20
CA VAL A 36 9.63 -6.13 6.10
C VAL A 36 8.32 -6.17 6.89
N ASN A 37 7.93 -5.05 7.50
CA ASN A 37 6.70 -4.98 8.27
C ASN A 37 5.47 -5.21 7.39
N TYR A 38 5.45 -4.60 6.19
CA TYR A 38 4.36 -4.80 5.24
C TYR A 38 4.26 -6.27 4.84
N HIS A 39 5.39 -6.89 4.47
CA HIS A 39 5.44 -8.29 4.06
C HIS A 39 4.95 -9.22 5.18
N ASP A 40 5.43 -8.99 6.41
CA ASP A 40 5.16 -9.90 7.52
C ASP A 40 3.74 -9.77 8.08
N LYS A 41 3.14 -8.59 7.98
CA LYS A 41 1.87 -8.30 8.65
C LYS A 41 0.69 -8.05 7.72
N GLU A 42 0.94 -7.68 6.47
CA GLU A 42 -0.14 -7.30 5.55
C GLU A 42 -0.19 -8.16 4.29
N TRP A 43 0.94 -8.38 3.65
CA TRP A 43 0.99 -9.10 2.39
C TRP A 43 0.50 -10.54 2.54
N GLY A 44 -0.45 -10.91 1.70
CA GLY A 44 -1.01 -12.26 1.72
C GLY A 44 -2.05 -12.51 2.82
N PHE A 45 -2.33 -11.52 3.68
CA PHE A 45 -3.37 -11.65 4.71
C PHE A 45 -4.70 -11.10 4.19
N PRO A 46 -5.82 -11.73 4.53
CA PRO A 46 -7.14 -11.23 4.13
C PRO A 46 -7.41 -9.86 4.74
N VAL A 47 -8.10 -9.00 3.99
CA VAL A 47 -8.58 -7.71 4.48
C VAL A 47 -10.08 -7.86 4.73
N GLU A 48 -10.52 -7.73 5.98
CA GLU A 48 -11.92 -7.90 6.37
C GLU A 48 -12.65 -6.57 6.57
N ASP A 49 -11.93 -5.51 6.95
CA ASP A 49 -12.50 -4.19 7.14
C ASP A 49 -12.81 -3.55 5.78
N GLU A 50 -14.06 -3.09 5.60
CA GLU A 50 -14.50 -2.51 4.33
C GLU A 50 -13.72 -1.26 3.95
N HIS A 51 -13.39 -0.40 4.91
CA HIS A 51 -12.59 0.80 4.64
C HIS A 51 -11.17 0.43 4.24
N ARG A 52 -10.60 -0.61 4.87
CA ARG A 52 -9.25 -1.07 4.51
C ARG A 52 -9.25 -1.74 3.14
N LEU A 53 -10.30 -2.46 2.80
CA LEU A 53 -10.44 -3.04 1.47
C LEU A 53 -10.56 -1.96 0.40
N PHE A 54 -11.39 -0.94 0.63
CA PHE A 54 -11.53 0.19 -0.27
C PHE A 54 -10.20 0.93 -0.42
N GLU A 55 -9.50 1.17 0.69
CA GLU A 55 -8.16 1.75 0.67
C GLU A 55 -7.23 0.97 -0.24
N LYS A 56 -7.19 -0.34 -0.08
CA LYS A 56 -6.30 -1.19 -0.88
C LYS A 56 -6.60 -1.07 -2.37
N ILE A 57 -7.87 -1.12 -2.73
CA ILE A 57 -8.29 -0.99 -4.13
C ILE A 57 -7.88 0.38 -4.69
N CYS A 58 -8.10 1.44 -3.94
CA CYS A 58 -7.75 2.79 -4.36
C CYS A 58 -6.22 2.95 -4.50
N LEU A 59 -5.47 2.47 -3.53
CA LEU A 59 -4.01 2.57 -3.58
C LEU A 59 -3.41 1.77 -4.73
N GLU A 60 -3.98 0.62 -5.05
CA GLU A 60 -3.58 -0.14 -6.24
C GLU A 60 -3.85 0.64 -7.52
N GLY A 61 -4.95 1.38 -7.58
CA GLY A 61 -5.24 2.28 -8.69
C GLY A 61 -4.22 3.41 -8.80
N PHE A 62 -3.83 4.01 -7.68
CA PHE A 62 -2.79 5.05 -7.68
C PHE A 62 -1.42 4.50 -8.06
N GLN A 63 -1.17 3.23 -7.79
CA GLN A 63 0.10 2.61 -8.10
C GLN A 63 0.38 2.49 -9.60
N SER A 64 -0.61 2.49 -10.43
CA SER A 64 -0.45 2.27 -11.88
C SER A 64 0.70 3.12 -12.45
N GLY A 65 1.72 2.46 -12.99
CA GLY A 65 2.91 3.12 -13.51
C GLY A 65 3.95 3.52 -12.47
N LEU A 66 3.73 3.19 -11.19
CA LEU A 66 4.61 3.55 -10.08
C LEU A 66 4.99 2.31 -9.28
N SER A 67 6.03 2.43 -8.43
CA SER A 67 6.39 1.34 -7.54
C SER A 67 5.47 1.31 -6.31
N TRP A 68 5.23 0.12 -5.78
CA TRP A 68 4.44 -0.03 -4.56
C TRP A 68 5.10 0.66 -3.37
N LYS A 69 6.43 0.74 -3.36
CA LYS A 69 7.18 1.47 -2.32
C LYS A 69 6.74 2.93 -2.22
N ILE A 70 6.58 3.60 -3.36
CA ILE A 70 6.14 5.00 -3.39
C ILE A 70 4.75 5.11 -2.76
N ILE A 71 3.85 4.22 -3.12
CA ILE A 71 2.48 4.23 -2.59
C ILE A 71 2.48 3.94 -1.09
N LEU A 72 3.23 2.95 -0.66
CA LEU A 72 3.28 2.57 0.75
C LEU A 72 3.85 3.69 1.62
N ASP A 73 4.88 4.39 1.13
CA ASP A 73 5.45 5.53 1.84
C ASP A 73 4.47 6.70 1.96
N LYS A 74 3.58 6.86 0.99
CA LYS A 74 2.57 7.92 1.00
C LYS A 74 1.26 7.51 1.66
N ARG A 75 1.14 6.27 2.09
CA ARG A 75 -0.12 5.76 2.66
C ARG A 75 -0.67 6.59 3.83
N PRO A 76 0.16 7.03 4.79
CA PRO A 76 -0.37 7.87 5.88
C PRO A 76 -1.00 9.17 5.37
N ALA A 77 -0.39 9.81 4.37
CA ALA A 77 -0.93 11.03 3.78
C ALA A 77 -2.22 10.74 3.02
N PHE A 78 -2.28 9.64 2.26
CA PHE A 78 -3.51 9.22 1.58
C PHE A 78 -4.64 9.00 2.58
N ARG A 79 -4.37 8.36 3.70
CA ARG A 79 -5.37 8.13 4.75
C ARG A 79 -5.89 9.44 5.31
N GLU A 80 -5.01 10.41 5.53
CA GLU A 80 -5.42 11.71 6.05
C GLU A 80 -6.33 12.45 5.07
N VAL A 81 -5.91 12.58 3.81
CA VAL A 81 -6.64 13.40 2.85
C VAL A 81 -7.92 12.74 2.33
N PHE A 82 -8.00 11.42 2.38
CA PHE A 82 -9.20 10.66 2.01
C PHE A 82 -10.01 10.21 3.22
N LEU A 83 -9.83 10.86 4.37
CA LEU A 83 -10.64 10.63 5.58
C LEU A 83 -10.64 9.15 5.97
N ASP A 84 -9.45 8.56 6.02
CA ASP A 84 -9.20 7.16 6.37
C ASP A 84 -9.93 6.18 5.46
N PHE A 85 -10.16 6.59 4.22
CA PHE A 85 -10.87 5.82 3.19
C PHE A 85 -12.29 5.42 3.63
N ASP A 86 -12.93 6.31 4.37
CA ASP A 86 -14.36 6.18 4.66
C ASP A 86 -15.12 6.54 3.38
N PHE A 87 -15.56 5.52 2.64
CA PHE A 87 -16.16 5.73 1.33
C PHE A 87 -17.47 6.52 1.39
N GLU A 88 -18.19 6.48 2.50
CA GLU A 88 -19.39 7.30 2.65
C GLU A 88 -19.06 8.77 2.70
N LYS A 89 -17.97 9.13 3.39
CA LYS A 89 -17.50 10.52 3.44
C LYS A 89 -16.90 10.94 2.10
N ILE A 90 -16.14 10.08 1.46
CA ILE A 90 -15.54 10.36 0.15
C ILE A 90 -16.63 10.60 -0.89
N ALA A 91 -17.77 9.92 -0.78
CA ALA A 91 -18.91 10.13 -1.67
C ALA A 91 -19.43 11.56 -1.65
N GLN A 92 -19.16 12.31 -0.58
CA GLN A 92 -19.57 13.71 -0.46
C GLN A 92 -18.56 14.68 -1.09
N PHE A 93 -17.41 14.18 -1.55
CA PHE A 93 -16.38 15.04 -2.13
C PHE A 93 -16.87 15.67 -3.45
N GLY A 94 -16.58 16.96 -3.60
CA GLY A 94 -16.90 17.71 -4.81
C GLY A 94 -15.65 18.32 -5.43
N GLU A 95 -15.84 19.27 -6.35
CA GLU A 95 -14.73 19.90 -7.06
C GLU A 95 -13.72 20.57 -6.12
N LYS A 96 -14.18 21.16 -5.02
CA LYS A 96 -13.26 21.77 -4.04
C LYS A 96 -12.33 20.74 -3.43
N ASP A 97 -12.82 19.54 -3.19
CA ASP A 97 -11.99 18.46 -2.64
C ASP A 97 -10.99 17.97 -3.69
N VAL A 98 -11.40 17.86 -4.94
CA VAL A 98 -10.49 17.51 -6.03
C VAL A 98 -9.38 18.55 -6.15
N ASP A 99 -9.72 19.84 -6.09
CA ASP A 99 -8.72 20.90 -6.15
C ASP A 99 -7.77 20.85 -4.95
N ARG A 100 -8.30 20.60 -3.77
CA ARG A 100 -7.48 20.44 -2.55
C ARG A 100 -6.49 19.29 -2.71
N LEU A 101 -6.95 18.16 -3.21
CA LEU A 101 -6.11 16.98 -3.41
C LEU A 101 -5.06 17.21 -4.50
N MET A 102 -5.41 17.92 -5.57
CA MET A 102 -4.46 18.26 -6.63
C MET A 102 -3.34 19.19 -6.15
N ASN A 103 -3.54 19.90 -5.06
CA ASN A 103 -2.55 20.77 -4.47
C ASN A 103 -1.77 20.16 -3.32
N ASP A 104 -2.09 18.94 -2.91
CA ASP A 104 -1.41 18.26 -1.81
C ASP A 104 -0.20 17.48 -2.32
N VAL A 105 0.99 17.98 -2.03
CA VAL A 105 2.24 17.39 -2.53
C VAL A 105 2.58 16.03 -1.88
N ARG A 106 1.87 15.65 -0.82
CA ARG A 106 2.14 14.41 -0.10
C ARG A 106 1.58 13.18 -0.80
N ILE A 107 0.68 13.35 -1.76
CA ILE A 107 0.06 12.25 -2.48
C ILE A 107 0.39 12.30 -3.96
N ILE A 108 -0.02 11.26 -4.69
CA ILE A 108 0.09 11.22 -6.14
C ILE A 108 -0.98 12.15 -6.72
N ARG A 109 -0.54 13.27 -7.31
CA ARG A 109 -1.43 14.31 -7.83
C ARG A 109 -1.84 14.01 -9.27
N HIS A 110 -2.71 13.05 -9.43
CA HIS A 110 -3.24 12.65 -10.73
C HIS A 110 -4.77 12.80 -10.70
N ARG A 111 -5.29 13.81 -11.38
CA ARG A 111 -6.72 14.14 -11.34
C ARG A 111 -7.60 12.94 -11.69
N GLY A 112 -7.28 12.22 -12.74
CA GLY A 112 -8.07 11.04 -13.13
C GLY A 112 -8.13 9.97 -12.05
N LYS A 113 -7.01 9.71 -11.37
CA LYS A 113 -6.98 8.73 -10.29
C LYS A 113 -7.74 9.22 -9.06
N ILE A 114 -7.65 10.51 -8.76
CA ILE A 114 -8.40 11.13 -7.65
C ILE A 114 -9.90 11.05 -7.92
N GLU A 115 -10.32 11.44 -9.12
CA GLU A 115 -11.73 11.37 -9.48
C GLU A 115 -12.26 9.95 -9.53
N ALA A 116 -11.44 9.00 -9.97
CA ALA A 116 -11.79 7.59 -9.95
C ALA A 116 -12.04 7.09 -8.53
N THR A 117 -11.20 7.51 -7.57
CA THR A 117 -11.36 7.15 -6.16
C THR A 117 -12.71 7.63 -5.64
N ILE A 118 -13.12 8.84 -5.98
CA ILE A 118 -14.40 9.40 -5.56
C ILE A 118 -15.56 8.61 -6.17
N ARG A 119 -15.44 8.16 -7.40
CA ARG A 119 -16.49 7.41 -8.10
C ARG A 119 -16.56 5.94 -7.69
N GLU A 120 -15.43 5.34 -7.29
CA GLU A 120 -15.31 3.91 -7.00
C GLU A 120 -16.17 3.45 -5.81
N LYS A 121 -16.56 4.37 -4.95
CA LYS A 121 -17.32 4.03 -3.76
C LYS A 121 -18.70 3.45 -4.09
N GLY A 122 -19.16 3.74 -5.27
CA GLY A 122 -20.48 3.39 -5.68
C GLY A 122 -20.67 2.03 -6.07
#